data_977b7d7071a9f4013d88877f521caeb0
#
_entry.id   977b7d7071a9f4013d88877f521caeb0
#
_cell.length_a   1.000
_cell.length_b   1.000
_cell.length_c   1.000
_cell.angle_alpha   90.00
_cell.angle_beta   90.00
_cell.angle_gamma   90.00
#
_symmetry.space_group_name_H-M   'P 1'
#
loop_
_entity.id
_entity.type
_entity.pdbx_description
1 polymer ?
#
loop_
_entity_poly.entity_id
_entity_poly.type
_entity_poly.pdbx_seq_one_letter_code
_entity_poly.pdbx_strand_id
1 'polypeptide(L)'
;LHKAIRRQRQMCIRDSPGAKEFLDELRSITQVIIISDTFTQFATPLMKKLGWPTIFCNSLEVADNGEITGFKMRCEQSKLTTVKALQSIGYDTIASGDSHNDLGMIKASKAGFLFKSTEQIKADNPELEAFDTYDELLAAIKKAL
;
A
#
# COMPACT_ATOMS: atom_id res chain seq x y z
N LEU A 1 3.24 -13.74 -19.49
CA LEU A 1 2.37 -13.73 -18.31
C LEU A 1 3.00 -14.51 -17.15
N HIS A 2 3.37 -15.81 -17.31
CA HIS A 2 3.98 -16.64 -16.25
C HIS A 2 5.29 -16.10 -15.66
N LYS A 3 6.16 -15.45 -16.45
CA LYS A 3 7.41 -14.86 -15.96
C LYS A 3 7.17 -13.57 -15.14
N ALA A 4 6.21 -12.75 -15.54
CA ALA A 4 5.83 -11.54 -14.80
C ALA A 4 5.19 -11.92 -13.45
N ILE A 5 4.33 -12.91 -13.43
CA ILE A 5 3.68 -13.48 -12.23
C ILE A 5 4.72 -14.05 -11.25
N ARG A 6 5.75 -14.78 -11.74
CA ARG A 6 6.83 -15.29 -10.88
C ARG A 6 7.69 -14.16 -10.29
N ARG A 7 8.00 -13.10 -11.06
CA ARG A 7 8.75 -11.93 -10.56
C ARG A 7 7.96 -11.18 -9.48
N GLN A 8 6.67 -10.96 -9.68
CA GLN A 8 5.80 -10.30 -8.70
C GLN A 8 5.68 -11.14 -7.42
N ARG A 9 5.58 -12.46 -7.54
CA ARG A 9 5.60 -13.40 -6.41
C ARG A 9 6.90 -13.35 -5.60
N GLN A 10 8.05 -13.15 -6.25
CA GLN A 10 9.35 -13.00 -5.57
C GLN A 10 9.52 -11.62 -4.92
N MET A 11 8.94 -10.55 -5.49
CA MET A 11 8.97 -9.20 -4.90
C MET A 11 8.07 -9.11 -3.66
N CYS A 12 6.90 -9.75 -3.67
CA CYS A 12 5.98 -9.78 -2.51
C CYS A 12 6.48 -10.67 -1.35
N ILE A 13 7.44 -11.56 -1.57
CA ILE A 13 7.97 -12.48 -0.53
C ILE A 13 9.18 -11.88 0.21
N ARG A 14 9.80 -10.83 -0.30
CA ARG A 14 10.85 -10.11 0.43
C ARG A 14 10.21 -9.26 1.53
N ASP A 15 10.10 -9.87 2.71
CA ASP A 15 9.75 -9.13 3.92
C ASP A 15 10.74 -7.95 4.06
N SER A 16 10.25 -6.72 4.00
CA SER A 16 11.07 -5.57 4.35
C SER A 16 11.34 -5.66 5.86
N PRO A 17 12.60 -5.76 6.29
CA PRO A 17 12.92 -5.82 7.71
C PRO A 17 12.26 -4.68 8.48
N GLY A 18 11.59 -4.98 9.60
CA GLY A 18 10.88 -4.00 10.42
C GLY A 18 9.45 -3.67 9.96
N ALA A 19 9.00 -4.20 8.80
CA ALA A 19 7.66 -3.90 8.30
C ALA A 19 6.54 -4.42 9.22
N LYS A 20 6.72 -5.60 9.80
CA LYS A 20 5.73 -6.18 10.70
C LYS A 20 5.62 -5.39 11.99
N GLU A 21 6.74 -5.07 12.61
CA GLU A 21 6.83 -4.30 13.85
C GLU A 21 6.22 -2.91 13.66
N PHE A 22 6.56 -2.22 12.57
CA PHE A 22 5.96 -0.93 12.19
C PHE A 22 4.44 -1.03 12.04
N LEU A 23 3.95 -2.05 11.34
CA LEU A 23 2.52 -2.25 11.13
C LEU A 23 1.78 -2.56 12.42
N ASP A 24 2.36 -3.40 13.28
CA ASP A 24 1.78 -3.75 14.58
C ASP A 24 1.69 -2.52 15.50
N GLU A 25 2.70 -1.67 15.50
CA GLU A 25 2.69 -0.42 16.27
C GLU A 25 1.65 0.58 15.72
N LEU A 26 1.57 0.78 14.41
CA LEU A 26 0.53 1.61 13.79
C LEU A 26 -0.87 1.12 14.15
N ARG A 27 -1.12 -0.17 14.07
CA ARG A 27 -2.42 -0.78 14.38
C ARG A 27 -2.81 -0.65 15.85
N SER A 28 -1.84 -0.42 16.74
CA SER A 28 -2.13 -0.16 18.16
C SER A 28 -2.66 1.26 18.44
N ILE A 29 -2.44 2.19 17.50
CA ILE A 29 -2.79 3.61 17.67
C ILE A 29 -3.81 4.12 16.65
N THR A 30 -3.95 3.47 15.50
CA THR A 30 -4.90 3.90 14.46
C THR A 30 -5.34 2.72 13.58
N GLN A 31 -6.35 2.96 12.75
CA GLN A 31 -6.81 2.02 11.74
C GLN A 31 -5.83 2.03 10.55
N VAL A 32 -5.45 0.85 10.08
CA VAL A 32 -4.49 0.72 8.97
C VAL A 32 -5.13 -0.05 7.81
N ILE A 33 -5.03 0.50 6.62
CA ILE A 33 -5.47 -0.11 5.37
C ILE A 33 -4.30 -0.13 4.39
N ILE A 34 -3.98 -1.30 3.87
CA ILE A 34 -3.04 -1.46 2.76
C ILE A 34 -3.82 -1.34 1.46
N ILE A 35 -3.41 -0.44 0.57
CA ILE A 35 -4.00 -0.30 -0.75
C ILE A 35 -2.94 -0.66 -1.79
N SER A 36 -3.19 -1.68 -2.60
CA SER A 36 -2.19 -2.23 -3.51
C SER A 36 -2.80 -2.60 -4.86
N ASP A 37 -2.03 -2.41 -5.92
CA ASP A 37 -2.41 -2.84 -7.27
C ASP A 37 -2.14 -4.35 -7.52
N THR A 38 -1.66 -5.06 -6.50
CA THR A 38 -1.48 -6.52 -6.52
C THR A 38 -2.82 -7.26 -6.56
N PHE A 39 -2.76 -8.58 -6.61
CA PHE A 39 -3.92 -9.47 -6.60
C PHE A 39 -4.00 -10.24 -5.28
N THR A 40 -5.22 -10.51 -4.81
CA THR A 40 -5.50 -11.22 -3.55
C THR A 40 -4.72 -12.52 -3.44
N GLN A 41 -4.65 -13.29 -4.52
CA GLN A 41 -3.96 -14.58 -4.56
C GLN A 41 -2.44 -14.46 -4.31
N PHE A 42 -1.85 -13.31 -4.65
CA PHE A 42 -0.42 -13.04 -4.39
C PHE A 42 -0.20 -12.37 -3.05
N ALA A 43 -1.12 -11.53 -2.60
CA ALA A 43 -1.02 -10.83 -1.33
C ALA A 43 -1.23 -11.77 -0.12
N THR A 44 -2.09 -12.78 -0.26
CA THR A 44 -2.51 -13.67 0.84
C THR A 44 -1.35 -14.23 1.68
N PRO A 45 -0.26 -14.79 1.12
CA PRO A 45 0.84 -15.31 1.94
C PRO A 45 1.54 -14.23 2.77
N LEU A 46 1.67 -13.01 2.23
CA LEU A 46 2.26 -11.88 2.95
C LEU A 46 1.31 -11.36 4.03
N MET A 47 0.02 -11.23 3.71
CA MET A 47 -0.99 -10.79 4.68
C MET A 47 -1.07 -11.73 5.89
N LYS A 48 -0.92 -13.03 5.67
CA LYS A 48 -0.85 -14.03 6.75
C LYS A 48 0.32 -13.75 7.70
N LYS A 49 1.51 -13.45 7.15
CA LYS A 49 2.69 -13.10 7.97
C LYS A 49 2.54 -11.81 8.73
N LEU A 50 1.82 -10.83 8.15
CA LEU A 50 1.57 -9.52 8.74
C LEU A 50 0.38 -9.51 9.74
N GLY A 51 -0.21 -10.67 10.05
CA GLY A 51 -1.33 -10.75 10.98
C GLY A 51 -2.66 -10.26 10.40
N TRP A 52 -2.87 -10.47 9.10
CA TRP A 52 -4.11 -10.16 8.37
C TRP A 52 -4.55 -8.68 8.50
N PRO A 53 -3.71 -7.70 8.13
CA PRO A 53 -4.17 -6.32 8.03
C PRO A 53 -5.24 -6.19 6.95
N THR A 54 -6.08 -5.17 7.05
CA THR A 54 -7.03 -4.83 5.98
C THR A 54 -6.27 -4.49 4.70
N ILE A 55 -6.62 -5.15 3.59
CA ILE A 55 -6.03 -4.89 2.28
C ILE A 55 -7.11 -4.67 1.22
N PHE A 56 -6.95 -3.63 0.44
CA PHE A 56 -7.72 -3.38 -0.79
C PHE A 56 -6.82 -3.61 -1.99
N CYS A 57 -7.11 -4.66 -2.74
CA CYS A 57 -6.35 -5.05 -3.93
C CYS A 57 -7.29 -5.65 -4.99
N ASN A 58 -6.72 -6.07 -6.10
CA ASN A 58 -7.44 -6.68 -7.21
C ASN A 58 -7.59 -8.20 -7.02
N SER A 59 -8.29 -8.87 -7.91
CA SER A 59 -8.48 -10.31 -7.87
C SER A 59 -8.17 -10.95 -9.22
N LEU A 60 -7.61 -12.15 -9.21
CA LEU A 60 -7.51 -12.99 -10.40
C LEU A 60 -8.77 -13.82 -10.56
N GLU A 61 -9.15 -14.07 -11.79
CA GLU A 61 -10.11 -15.11 -12.14
C GLU A 61 -9.34 -16.40 -12.41
N VAL A 62 -9.65 -17.42 -11.63
CA VAL A 62 -8.94 -18.70 -11.66
C VAL A 62 -9.97 -19.81 -11.90
N ALA A 63 -9.76 -20.62 -12.94
CA ALA A 63 -10.59 -21.78 -13.23
C ALA A 63 -10.35 -22.91 -12.21
N ASP A 64 -11.26 -23.89 -12.15
CA ASP A 64 -11.19 -25.03 -11.21
C ASP A 64 -9.90 -25.85 -11.35
N ASN A 65 -9.30 -25.87 -12.55
CA ASN A 65 -8.02 -26.52 -12.81
C ASN A 65 -6.79 -25.69 -12.34
N GLY A 66 -7.01 -24.48 -11.73
CA GLY A 66 -5.95 -23.58 -11.28
C GLY A 66 -5.38 -22.66 -12.35
N GLU A 67 -5.91 -22.66 -13.56
CA GLU A 67 -5.48 -21.79 -14.65
C GLU A 67 -6.03 -20.38 -14.47
N ILE A 68 -5.18 -19.35 -14.70
CA ILE A 68 -5.59 -17.95 -14.65
C ILE A 68 -6.28 -17.62 -15.96
N THR A 69 -7.58 -17.36 -15.91
CA THR A 69 -8.42 -17.03 -17.06
C THR A 69 -8.64 -15.54 -17.26
N GLY A 70 -8.41 -14.72 -16.21
CA GLY A 70 -8.60 -13.29 -16.28
C GLY A 70 -8.20 -12.58 -14.99
N PHE A 71 -8.57 -11.31 -14.92
CA PHE A 71 -8.41 -10.51 -13.69
C PHE A 71 -9.56 -9.52 -13.55
N LYS A 72 -9.88 -9.19 -12.30
CA LYS A 72 -10.87 -8.20 -11.94
C LYS A 72 -10.20 -7.06 -11.19
N MET A 73 -10.17 -5.88 -11.82
CA MET A 73 -9.76 -4.64 -11.17
C MET A 73 -10.87 -4.18 -10.21
N ARG A 74 -10.49 -3.78 -8.99
CA ARG A 74 -11.45 -3.34 -7.97
C ARG A 74 -12.16 -2.04 -8.38
N CYS A 75 -11.40 -1.05 -8.82
CA CYS A 75 -11.89 0.21 -9.37
C CYS A 75 -10.75 0.95 -10.09
N GLU A 76 -11.10 1.95 -10.89
CA GLU A 76 -10.12 2.84 -11.50
C GLU A 76 -9.44 3.70 -10.44
N GLN A 77 -8.15 4.00 -10.64
CA GLN A 77 -7.33 4.80 -9.71
C GLN A 77 -7.54 4.37 -8.25
N SER A 78 -7.47 3.07 -8.00
CA SER A 78 -7.94 2.41 -6.77
C SER A 78 -7.45 3.08 -5.48
N LYS A 79 -6.22 3.62 -5.47
CA LYS A 79 -5.60 4.28 -4.31
C LYS A 79 -6.29 5.61 -4.01
N LEU A 80 -6.38 6.50 -4.99
CA LEU A 80 -7.04 7.80 -4.82
C LEU A 80 -8.54 7.65 -4.54
N THR A 81 -9.21 6.77 -5.29
CA THR A 81 -10.65 6.51 -5.10
C THR A 81 -10.95 6.00 -3.70
N THR A 82 -10.11 5.13 -3.15
CA THR A 82 -10.27 4.62 -1.78
C THR A 82 -10.13 5.73 -0.74
N VAL A 83 -9.09 6.57 -0.85
CA VAL A 83 -8.89 7.70 0.07
C VAL A 83 -10.09 8.65 0.03
N LYS A 84 -10.53 9.04 -1.16
CA LYS A 84 -11.71 9.92 -1.31
C LYS A 84 -12.99 9.30 -0.74
N ALA A 85 -13.20 8.00 -0.91
CA ALA A 85 -14.34 7.29 -0.36
C ALA A 85 -14.33 7.30 1.18
N LEU A 86 -13.19 7.04 1.81
CA LEU A 86 -13.03 7.12 3.26
C LEU A 86 -13.30 8.54 3.78
N GLN A 87 -12.77 9.55 3.11
CA GLN A 87 -13.01 10.95 3.45
C GLN A 87 -14.48 11.33 3.31
N SER A 88 -15.18 10.81 2.29
CA SER A 88 -16.61 11.10 2.07
C SER A 88 -17.53 10.56 3.17
N ILE A 89 -17.07 9.57 3.93
CA ILE A 89 -17.77 9.01 5.09
C ILE A 89 -17.19 9.50 6.43
N GLY A 90 -16.39 10.58 6.41
CA GLY A 90 -15.97 11.30 7.61
C GLY A 90 -14.63 10.87 8.23
N TYR A 91 -13.83 10.06 7.54
CA TYR A 91 -12.49 9.70 8.02
C TYR A 91 -11.44 10.73 7.57
N ASP A 92 -10.60 11.17 8.49
CA ASP A 92 -9.32 11.77 8.16
C ASP A 92 -8.36 10.67 7.69
N THR A 93 -7.57 10.97 6.67
CA THR A 93 -6.63 9.99 6.09
C THR A 93 -5.20 10.50 6.15
N ILE A 94 -4.28 9.60 6.48
CA ILE A 94 -2.84 9.79 6.34
C ILE A 94 -2.37 8.72 5.36
N ALA A 95 -1.60 9.09 4.34
CA ALA A 95 -1.15 8.15 3.33
C ALA A 95 0.37 8.18 3.14
N SER A 96 0.95 7.02 2.90
CA SER A 96 2.34 6.91 2.49
C SER A 96 2.51 5.92 1.35
N GLY A 97 3.53 6.12 0.53
CA GLY A 97 3.84 5.26 -0.61
C GLY A 97 5.18 5.59 -1.25
N ASP A 98 5.61 4.78 -2.21
CA ASP A 98 6.94 4.85 -2.81
C ASP A 98 6.94 5.23 -4.30
N SER A 99 5.79 5.22 -4.96
CA SER A 99 5.69 5.27 -6.41
C SER A 99 4.78 6.40 -6.93
N HIS A 100 4.88 6.69 -8.23
CA HIS A 100 3.99 7.65 -8.90
C HIS A 100 2.51 7.32 -8.74
N ASN A 101 2.16 6.02 -8.67
CA ASN A 101 0.78 5.58 -8.48
C ASN A 101 0.22 5.96 -7.10
N ASP A 102 1.09 6.25 -6.12
CA ASP A 102 0.71 6.62 -4.76
C ASP A 102 0.47 8.12 -4.60
N LEU A 103 1.05 8.95 -5.47
CA LEU A 103 1.01 10.41 -5.34
C LEU A 103 -0.40 10.96 -5.23
N GLY A 104 -1.35 10.40 -6.00
CA GLY A 104 -2.74 10.84 -5.94
C GLY A 104 -3.36 10.66 -4.55
N MET A 105 -3.16 9.52 -3.91
CA MET A 105 -3.67 9.28 -2.56
C MET A 105 -2.90 10.08 -1.50
N ILE A 106 -1.56 10.21 -1.66
CA ILE A 106 -0.70 10.96 -0.74
C ILE A 106 -1.13 12.43 -0.70
N LYS A 107 -1.26 13.07 -1.87
CA LYS A 107 -1.65 14.49 -1.99
C LYS A 107 -3.11 14.76 -1.60
N ALA A 108 -3.99 13.77 -1.71
CA ALA A 108 -5.40 13.91 -1.32
C ALA A 108 -5.64 13.70 0.18
N SER A 109 -4.68 13.16 0.91
CA SER A 109 -4.78 12.89 2.34
C SER A 109 -4.50 14.12 3.19
N LYS A 110 -5.01 14.15 4.43
CA LYS A 110 -4.73 15.19 5.44
C LYS A 110 -3.24 15.36 5.69
N ALA A 111 -2.50 14.25 5.71
CA ALA A 111 -1.04 14.23 5.69
C ALA A 111 -0.56 13.14 4.74
N GLY A 112 0.51 13.43 4.00
CA GLY A 112 1.05 12.51 3.01
C GLY A 112 2.56 12.45 3.03
N PHE A 113 3.11 11.25 2.95
CA PHE A 113 4.54 10.99 3.07
C PHE A 113 5.05 10.10 1.96
N LEU A 114 6.24 10.41 1.44
CA LEU A 114 6.99 9.49 0.59
C LEU A 114 7.79 8.53 1.47
N PHE A 115 7.75 7.24 1.16
CA PHE A 115 8.48 6.22 1.91
C PHE A 115 9.31 5.35 0.99
N LYS A 116 10.63 5.36 1.16
CA LYS A 116 11.60 4.63 0.31
C LYS A 116 11.41 4.90 -1.19
N SER A 117 10.99 6.12 -1.52
CA SER A 117 10.82 6.57 -2.89
C SER A 117 12.15 6.83 -3.58
N THR A 118 12.13 6.84 -4.91
CA THR A 118 13.31 7.20 -5.71
C THR A 118 13.63 8.68 -5.57
N GLU A 119 14.90 9.05 -5.75
CA GLU A 119 15.34 10.44 -5.72
C GLU A 119 14.62 11.33 -6.75
N GLN A 120 14.25 10.74 -7.90
CA GLN A 120 13.46 11.46 -8.90
C GLN A 120 12.07 11.84 -8.37
N ILE A 121 11.36 10.92 -7.72
CA ILE A 121 10.03 11.19 -7.15
C ILE A 121 10.12 12.24 -6.04
N LYS A 122 11.15 12.16 -5.20
CA LYS A 122 11.42 13.17 -4.15
C LYS A 122 11.67 14.55 -4.76
N ALA A 123 12.49 14.63 -5.82
CA ALA A 123 12.80 15.88 -6.50
C ALA A 123 11.60 16.50 -7.22
N ASP A 124 10.74 15.66 -7.80
CA ASP A 124 9.53 16.10 -8.50
C ASP A 124 8.39 16.53 -7.55
N ASN A 125 8.50 16.21 -6.26
CA ASN A 125 7.48 16.51 -5.24
C ASN A 125 8.11 17.06 -3.96
N PRO A 126 8.80 18.21 -4.03
CA PRO A 126 9.57 18.79 -2.90
C PRO A 126 8.65 19.22 -1.73
N GLU A 127 7.36 19.33 -1.94
CA GLU A 127 6.36 19.62 -0.91
C GLU A 127 6.04 18.44 0.01
N LEU A 128 6.42 17.22 -0.38
CA LEU A 128 6.16 16.01 0.40
C LEU A 128 7.39 15.62 1.23
N GLU A 129 7.18 15.41 2.52
CA GLU A 129 8.24 14.85 3.37
C GLU A 129 8.51 13.39 2.96
N ALA A 130 9.80 13.05 2.90
CA ALA A 130 10.28 11.74 2.47
C ALA A 130 11.10 11.06 3.58
N PHE A 131 10.83 9.78 3.82
CA PHE A 131 11.48 8.97 4.84
C PHE A 131 11.99 7.67 4.24
N ASP A 132 13.12 7.20 4.74
CA ASP A 132 13.73 5.93 4.30
C ASP A 132 13.72 4.84 5.38
N THR A 133 13.40 5.22 6.63
CA THR A 133 13.26 4.28 7.77
C THR A 133 11.85 4.24 8.31
N TYR A 134 11.46 3.10 8.87
CA TYR A 134 10.15 2.94 9.50
C TYR A 134 9.97 3.81 10.74
N ASP A 135 11.04 4.05 11.51
CA ASP A 135 11.00 4.85 12.72
C ASP A 135 10.70 6.32 12.42
N GLU A 136 11.33 6.88 11.38
CA GLU A 136 11.08 8.24 10.93
C GLU A 136 9.64 8.41 10.41
N LEU A 137 9.19 7.48 9.57
CA LEU A 137 7.82 7.49 9.06
C LEU A 137 6.80 7.38 10.21
N LEU A 138 7.04 6.49 11.17
CA LEU A 138 6.17 6.31 12.33
C LEU A 138 6.08 7.57 13.17
N ALA A 139 7.21 8.24 13.41
CA ALA A 139 7.25 9.50 14.15
C ALA A 139 6.45 10.61 13.42
N ALA A 140 6.59 10.71 12.11
CA ALA A 140 5.83 11.67 11.29
C ALA A 140 4.32 11.37 11.32
N ILE A 141 3.92 10.11 11.20
CA ILE A 141 2.51 9.71 11.28
C ILE A 141 1.93 10.04 12.67
N LYS A 142 2.65 9.71 13.76
CA LYS A 142 2.21 10.04 15.12
C LYS A 142 2.00 11.53 15.36
N LYS A 143 2.80 12.37 14.71
CA LYS A 143 2.66 13.83 14.79
C LYS A 143 1.46 14.36 14.00
N ALA A 144 1.03 13.64 12.96
CA ALA A 144 -0.08 14.04 12.08
C ALA A 144 -1.45 13.51 12.57
N LEU A 145 -1.48 12.52 13.48
CA LEU A 145 -2.70 12.02 14.12
C LEU A 145 -3.32 13.05 15.06
#